data_64582a99566df353ec286e623c84f33d
#
_entry.id   64582a99566df353ec286e623c84f33d
#
_cell.length_a   1.000
_cell.length_b   1.000
_cell.length_c   1.000
_cell.angle_alpha   90.00
_cell.angle_beta   90.00
_cell.angle_gamma   90.00
#
_symmetry.space_group_name_H-M   'P 1'
#
loop_
_entity.id
_entity.type
_entity.pdbx_description
1 polymer ?
#
loop_
_entity_poly.entity_id
_entity_poly.type
_entity_poly.pdbx_seq_one_letter_code
_entity_poly.pdbx_strand_id
1 'polypeptide(L)'
;MNLVRKIMGMSVVGFMLAIVFGSTSCTTSNAVGEKLGVQLWSENCNRCHNAPSPTNFSDAQWKTIGSHMKVRANLTDEEVNKIVEFLQSAN
;
A
#
# COMPACT_ATOMS: atom_id res chain seq x y z
N MET A 1 10.80 51.03 -25.73
CA MET A 1 9.59 50.66 -24.94
C MET A 1 8.98 49.34 -25.36
N ASN A 2 8.92 49.02 -26.63
CA ASN A 2 8.35 47.73 -27.11
C ASN A 2 9.18 46.49 -26.83
N LEU A 3 10.52 46.59 -26.77
CA LEU A 3 11.43 45.47 -26.50
C LEU A 3 11.33 45.04 -25.03
N VAL A 4 11.29 45.96 -24.10
CA VAL A 4 11.17 45.68 -22.65
C VAL A 4 9.81 45.03 -22.32
N ARG A 5 8.72 45.47 -22.96
CA ARG A 5 7.40 44.83 -22.81
C ARG A 5 7.38 43.39 -23.36
N LYS A 6 8.09 43.12 -24.47
CA LYS A 6 8.20 41.75 -25.04
C LYS A 6 9.02 40.82 -24.14
N ILE A 7 10.14 41.30 -23.58
CA ILE A 7 10.98 40.53 -22.67
C ILE A 7 10.24 40.22 -21.37
N MET A 8 9.50 41.19 -20.82
CA MET A 8 8.72 41.03 -19.61
C MET A 8 7.54 40.07 -19.81
N GLY A 9 6.88 40.10 -20.98
CA GLY A 9 5.81 39.16 -21.32
C GLY A 9 6.30 37.74 -21.49
N MET A 10 7.46 37.51 -22.11
CA MET A 10 8.07 36.17 -22.24
C MET A 10 8.54 35.59 -20.92
N SER A 11 9.04 36.46 -20.01
CA SER A 11 9.46 36.00 -18.66
C SER A 11 8.28 35.56 -17.81
N VAL A 12 7.12 36.24 -17.88
CA VAL A 12 5.92 35.88 -17.13
C VAL A 12 5.32 34.55 -17.65
N VAL A 13 5.29 34.39 -18.99
CA VAL A 13 4.77 33.14 -19.59
C VAL A 13 5.67 31.94 -19.27
N GLY A 14 6.99 32.13 -19.30
CA GLY A 14 7.95 31.09 -18.91
C GLY A 14 7.84 30.68 -17.44
N PHE A 15 7.59 31.64 -16.55
CA PHE A 15 7.40 31.36 -15.12
C PHE A 15 6.06 30.66 -14.82
N MET A 16 5.00 31.02 -15.53
CA MET A 16 3.70 30.34 -15.41
C MET A 16 3.74 28.90 -15.93
N LEU A 17 4.48 28.61 -17.00
CA LEU A 17 4.65 27.24 -17.53
C LEU A 17 5.46 26.34 -16.56
N ALA A 18 6.44 26.87 -15.85
CA ALA A 18 7.23 26.13 -14.87
C ALA A 18 6.42 25.68 -13.66
N ILE A 19 5.37 26.42 -13.28
CA ILE A 19 4.50 26.06 -12.14
C ILE A 19 3.58 24.89 -12.48
N VAL A 20 3.20 24.71 -13.74
CA VAL A 20 2.27 23.65 -14.17
C VAL A 20 2.95 22.26 -14.18
N PHE A 21 4.27 22.20 -14.37
CA PHE A 21 5.02 20.93 -14.40
C PHE A 21 5.60 20.50 -13.04
N GLY A 22 5.46 21.32 -12.00
CA GLY A 22 6.08 21.09 -10.70
C GLY A 22 5.26 20.24 -9.70
N SER A 23 4.02 19.88 -10.02
CA SER A 23 3.16 19.09 -9.13
C SER A 23 3.17 17.60 -9.51
N THR A 24 4.35 16.95 -9.50
CA THR A 24 4.41 15.52 -9.25
C THR A 24 4.12 15.30 -7.77
N SER A 25 2.84 15.27 -7.41
CA SER A 25 2.44 14.74 -6.12
C SER A 25 2.84 13.27 -6.12
N CYS A 26 3.81 12.90 -5.29
CA CYS A 26 3.99 11.52 -4.87
C CYS A 26 2.69 11.09 -4.20
N THR A 27 1.78 10.53 -4.95
CA THR A 27 0.69 9.75 -4.38
C THR A 27 1.37 8.57 -3.72
N THR A 28 1.49 8.61 -2.40
CA THR A 28 1.80 7.43 -1.62
C THR A 28 0.61 6.50 -1.85
N SER A 29 0.69 5.67 -2.88
CA SER A 29 -0.27 4.58 -3.04
C SER A 29 -0.17 3.78 -1.75
N ASN A 30 -1.30 3.57 -1.10
CA ASN A 30 -1.38 2.64 0.01
C ASN A 30 -1.08 1.25 -0.57
N ALA A 31 0.20 0.91 -0.64
CA ALA A 31 0.67 -0.36 -1.22
C ALA A 31 0.01 -1.58 -0.54
N VAL A 32 -0.49 -1.40 0.68
CA VAL A 32 -1.28 -2.40 1.42
C VAL A 32 -2.69 -2.55 0.83
N GLY A 33 -3.33 -1.46 0.38
CA GLY A 33 -4.68 -1.50 -0.22
C GLY A 33 -4.76 -2.32 -1.51
N GLU A 34 -3.65 -2.45 -2.22
CA GLU A 34 -3.58 -3.19 -3.49
C GLU A 34 -3.16 -4.66 -3.33
N LYS A 35 -2.54 -5.03 -2.20
CA LYS A 35 -2.07 -6.41 -1.98
C LYS A 35 -3.21 -7.37 -1.66
N LEU A 36 -3.18 -8.52 -2.30
CA LEU A 36 -4.09 -9.64 -2.02
C LEU A 36 -3.72 -10.33 -0.69
N GLY A 37 -4.71 -10.94 -0.04
CA GLY A 37 -4.48 -11.68 1.22
C GLY A 37 -3.42 -12.77 1.12
N VAL A 38 -3.36 -13.49 0.00
CA VAL A 38 -2.33 -14.50 -0.27
C VAL A 38 -0.92 -13.90 -0.35
N GLN A 39 -0.77 -12.71 -0.92
CA GLN A 39 0.52 -12.03 -0.99
C GLN A 39 0.97 -11.59 0.41
N LEU A 40 0.07 -10.95 1.15
CA LEU A 40 0.34 -10.54 2.53
C LEU A 40 0.69 -11.74 3.43
N TRP A 41 -0.02 -12.87 3.26
CA TRP A 41 0.28 -14.11 3.96
C TRP A 41 1.69 -14.62 3.63
N SER A 42 2.04 -14.72 2.35
CA SER A 42 3.35 -15.22 1.93
C SER A 42 4.52 -14.33 2.39
N GLU A 43 4.32 -13.01 2.34
CA GLU A 43 5.35 -12.03 2.72
C GLU A 43 5.56 -11.94 4.24
N ASN A 44 4.52 -12.15 5.03
CA ASN A 44 4.55 -11.92 6.48
C ASN A 44 4.62 -13.20 7.31
N CYS A 45 3.89 -14.25 6.94
CA CYS A 45 3.76 -15.42 7.79
C CYS A 45 4.95 -16.39 7.70
N ASN A 46 5.70 -16.36 6.60
CA ASN A 46 6.87 -17.24 6.40
C ASN A 46 8.21 -16.65 6.87
N ARG A 47 8.21 -15.41 7.42
CA ARG A 47 9.45 -14.74 7.84
C ARG A 47 10.09 -15.33 9.09
N CYS A 48 9.29 -15.84 10.00
CA CYS A 48 9.78 -16.31 11.31
C CYS A 48 9.78 -17.84 11.43
N HIS A 49 8.85 -18.50 10.76
CA HIS A 49 8.71 -19.97 10.74
C HIS A 49 7.89 -20.39 9.53
N ASN A 50 7.82 -21.68 9.25
CA ASN A 50 6.94 -22.18 8.20
C ASN A 50 5.48 -21.93 8.57
N ALA A 51 4.77 -21.18 7.73
CA ALA A 51 3.35 -20.97 7.93
C ALA A 51 2.55 -22.27 7.71
N PRO A 52 1.58 -22.59 8.57
CA PRO A 52 0.75 -23.77 8.37
C PRO A 52 -0.14 -23.58 7.13
N SER A 53 -0.52 -24.71 6.52
CA SER A 53 -1.45 -24.72 5.39
C SER A 53 -2.82 -24.15 5.81
N PRO A 54 -3.54 -23.45 4.91
CA PRO A 54 -4.89 -22.99 5.18
C PRO A 54 -5.83 -24.07 5.72
N THR A 55 -5.70 -25.29 5.25
CA THR A 55 -6.53 -26.45 5.66
C THR A 55 -6.24 -26.99 7.06
N ASN A 56 -5.24 -26.48 7.76
CA ASN A 56 -4.86 -26.99 9.08
C ASN A 56 -5.76 -26.49 10.21
N PHE A 57 -6.51 -25.42 9.99
CA PHE A 57 -7.31 -24.78 11.02
C PHE A 57 -8.68 -24.35 10.46
N SER A 58 -9.68 -24.35 11.31
CA SER A 58 -11.02 -23.85 11.00
C SER A 58 -11.06 -22.31 10.91
N ASP A 59 -12.14 -21.77 10.35
CA ASP A 59 -12.36 -20.32 10.24
C ASP A 59 -12.24 -19.59 11.58
N ALA A 60 -12.82 -20.16 12.63
CA ALA A 60 -12.75 -19.59 13.97
C ALA A 60 -11.32 -19.58 14.53
N GLN A 61 -10.57 -20.64 14.27
CA GLN A 61 -9.18 -20.73 14.66
C GLN A 61 -8.31 -19.74 13.89
N TRP A 62 -8.54 -19.57 12.58
CA TRP A 62 -7.84 -18.57 11.78
C TRP A 62 -8.05 -17.14 12.27
N LYS A 63 -9.25 -16.78 12.71
CA LYS A 63 -9.50 -15.48 13.36
C LYS A 63 -8.66 -15.29 14.62
N THR A 64 -8.60 -16.30 15.48
CA THR A 64 -7.81 -16.24 16.73
C THR A 64 -6.32 -16.15 16.42
N ILE A 65 -5.82 -16.98 15.50
CA ILE A 65 -4.43 -16.98 15.05
C ILE A 65 -4.05 -15.63 14.44
N GLY A 66 -4.90 -15.07 13.57
CA GLY A 66 -4.70 -13.77 12.95
C GLY A 66 -4.56 -12.65 13.98
N SER A 67 -5.44 -12.62 14.98
CA SER A 67 -5.37 -11.64 16.08
C SER A 67 -4.07 -11.74 16.88
N HIS A 68 -3.58 -12.95 17.13
CA HIS A 68 -2.32 -13.17 17.81
C HIS A 68 -1.12 -12.77 16.91
N MET A 69 -1.15 -13.15 15.65
CA MET A 69 -0.08 -12.85 14.70
C MET A 69 -0.03 -11.37 14.33
N LYS A 70 -1.13 -10.64 14.39
CA LYS A 70 -1.15 -9.19 14.21
C LYS A 70 -0.07 -8.50 15.06
N VAL A 71 -0.02 -8.84 16.33
CA VAL A 71 0.95 -8.27 17.27
C VAL A 71 2.37 -8.79 16.99
N ARG A 72 2.51 -10.09 16.73
CA ARG A 72 3.82 -10.73 16.53
C ARG A 72 4.50 -10.33 15.23
N ALA A 73 3.74 -10.17 14.15
CA ALA A 73 4.24 -9.77 12.84
C ALA A 73 4.12 -8.27 12.57
N ASN A 74 3.62 -7.50 13.55
CA ASN A 74 3.41 -6.06 13.45
C ASN A 74 2.55 -5.68 12.22
N LEU A 75 1.41 -6.34 12.08
CA LEU A 75 0.46 -6.12 10.99
C LEU A 75 -0.59 -5.08 11.36
N THR A 76 -1.10 -4.37 10.36
CA THR A 76 -2.29 -3.53 10.49
C THR A 76 -3.57 -4.37 10.57
N ASP A 77 -4.68 -3.76 10.98
CA ASP A 77 -5.99 -4.43 10.97
C ASP A 77 -6.41 -4.84 9.56
N GLU A 78 -6.12 -4.00 8.56
CA GLU A 78 -6.43 -4.29 7.16
C GLU A 78 -5.63 -5.50 6.65
N GLU A 79 -4.33 -5.55 6.92
CA GLU A 79 -3.47 -6.66 6.50
C GLU A 79 -3.90 -7.99 7.11
N VAL A 80 -4.16 -8.00 8.43
CA VAL A 80 -4.58 -9.23 9.11
C VAL A 80 -5.95 -9.70 8.65
N ASN A 81 -6.88 -8.78 8.38
CA ASN A 81 -8.20 -9.14 7.86
C ASN A 81 -8.09 -9.80 6.48
N LYS A 82 -7.34 -9.23 5.56
CA LYS A 82 -7.09 -9.81 4.23
C LYS A 82 -6.42 -11.18 4.30
N ILE A 83 -5.46 -11.35 5.21
CA ILE A 83 -4.79 -12.65 5.43
C ILE A 83 -5.79 -13.68 5.94
N VAL A 84 -6.60 -13.33 6.95
CA VAL A 84 -7.59 -14.24 7.53
C VAL A 84 -8.67 -14.63 6.52
N GLU A 85 -9.18 -13.67 5.74
CA GLU A 85 -10.14 -13.94 4.65
C GLU A 85 -9.56 -14.91 3.61
N PHE A 86 -8.31 -14.73 3.21
CA PHE A 86 -7.62 -15.66 2.32
C PHE A 86 -7.55 -17.05 2.93
N LEU A 87 -7.09 -17.18 4.17
CA LEU A 87 -6.92 -18.47 4.85
C LEU A 87 -8.26 -19.20 5.04
N GLN A 88 -9.34 -18.47 5.32
CA GLN A 88 -10.69 -19.03 5.43
C GLN A 88 -11.26 -19.44 4.07
N SER A 89 -10.91 -18.76 3.00
CA SER A 89 -11.35 -19.11 1.64
C SER A 89 -10.61 -20.31 1.04
N ALA A 90 -9.43 -20.60 1.55
CA ALA A 90 -8.53 -21.66 1.07
C ALA A 90 -8.46 -22.89 2.01
N ASN A 91 -9.28 -22.89 3.03
CA ASN A 91 -9.34 -23.92 4.08
C ASN A 91 -10.17 -25.16 3.68
#